data_8e7e1241d748dafb55e5f3d3a8b1a136
#
_entry.id   8e7e1241d748dafb55e5f3d3a8b1a136
#
_cell.length_a   1.000
_cell.length_b   1.000
_cell.length_c   1.000
_cell.angle_alpha   90.00
_cell.angle_beta   90.00
_cell.angle_gamma   90.00
#
_symmetry.space_group_name_H-M   'P 1'
#
loop_
_entity.id
_entity.type
_entity.pdbx_description
1 polymer ?
#
loop_
_entity_poly.entity_id
_entity_poly.type
_entity_poly.pdbx_seq_one_letter_code
_entity_poly.pdbx_strand_id
1 'polypeptide(L)'
;NSGITLDFAYTLYLLLLKDASIEKTKVKNYVQRWYVMSTLTGRYISSPETAMDHDLRRIKEKGILIYLSEIEQTLSDTFWNIELVQKLETSVVNSPYINVFWAASCRDGRDSLFNEGSKFSNLITTMGDVHHIFPKQYLIDNGIKDKAKYNQVANFTYLDTPTNIAVGKDEPSVYFSKVWNQLINQNYV
;
A
#
# COMPACT_ATOMS: atom_id res chain seq x y z
N ASN A 1 -10.26 -0.75 -11.20
CA ASN A 1 -9.78 -2.16 -11.15
C ASN A 1 -9.82 -2.80 -9.75
N SER A 2 -9.95 -2.03 -8.67
CA SER A 2 -10.13 -2.60 -7.32
C SER A 2 -11.46 -3.33 -7.14
N GLY A 3 -12.50 -2.95 -7.88
CA GLY A 3 -13.82 -3.59 -7.82
C GLY A 3 -13.77 -5.07 -8.20
N ILE A 4 -13.16 -5.42 -9.33
CA ILE A 4 -13.09 -6.80 -9.83
C ILE A 4 -12.32 -7.71 -8.86
N THR A 5 -11.20 -7.23 -8.30
CA THR A 5 -10.46 -7.98 -7.28
C THR A 5 -11.30 -8.21 -6.02
N LEU A 6 -12.12 -7.23 -5.64
CA LEU A 6 -13.02 -7.34 -4.49
C LEU A 6 -14.16 -8.34 -4.76
N ASP A 7 -14.74 -8.31 -5.95
CA ASP A 7 -15.80 -9.25 -6.36
C ASP A 7 -15.30 -10.69 -6.34
N PHE A 8 -14.08 -10.93 -6.82
CA PHE A 8 -13.48 -12.25 -6.72
C PHE A 8 -13.14 -12.65 -5.27
N ALA A 9 -12.68 -11.71 -4.44
CA ALA A 9 -12.45 -11.96 -3.01
C ALA A 9 -13.74 -12.43 -2.31
N TYR A 10 -14.88 -11.82 -2.65
CA TYR A 10 -16.18 -12.24 -2.14
C TYR A 10 -16.57 -13.64 -2.64
N THR A 11 -16.38 -13.90 -3.92
CA THR A 11 -16.59 -15.25 -4.52
C THR A 11 -15.73 -16.30 -3.81
N LEU A 12 -14.45 -16.01 -3.61
CA LEU A 12 -13.51 -16.88 -2.92
C LEU A 12 -13.95 -17.12 -1.46
N TYR A 13 -14.39 -16.08 -0.76
CA TYR A 13 -14.93 -16.21 0.59
C TYR A 13 -16.11 -17.18 0.66
N LEU A 14 -17.07 -17.07 -0.27
CA LEU A 14 -18.21 -17.95 -0.34
C LEU A 14 -17.84 -19.40 -0.68
N LEU A 15 -16.87 -19.61 -1.58
CA LEU A 15 -16.36 -20.94 -1.92
C LEU A 15 -15.71 -21.61 -0.70
N LEU A 16 -14.85 -20.87 0.02
CA LEU A 16 -14.18 -21.38 1.22
C LEU A 16 -15.14 -21.68 2.38
N LEU A 17 -16.21 -20.89 2.52
CA LEU A 17 -17.24 -21.17 3.52
C LEU A 17 -18.01 -22.47 3.25
N LYS A 18 -18.18 -22.82 1.98
CA LYS A 18 -18.87 -24.05 1.56
C LYS A 18 -17.99 -25.30 1.62
N ASP A 19 -16.67 -25.12 1.58
CA ASP A 19 -15.72 -26.23 1.61
C ASP A 19 -15.61 -26.78 3.05
N ALA A 20 -16.05 -28.03 3.23
CA ALA A 20 -16.02 -28.70 4.54
C ALA A 20 -14.61 -29.03 5.02
N SER A 21 -13.61 -29.07 4.13
CA SER A 21 -12.22 -29.33 4.47
C SER A 21 -11.50 -28.11 5.04
N ILE A 22 -12.11 -26.92 4.92
CA ILE A 22 -11.53 -25.65 5.36
C ILE A 22 -12.07 -25.24 6.72
N GLU A 23 -11.17 -24.98 7.65
CA GLU A 23 -11.51 -24.43 8.97
C GLU A 23 -12.07 -23.01 8.82
N LYS A 24 -13.30 -22.79 9.27
CA LYS A 24 -14.04 -21.53 9.05
C LYS A 24 -13.36 -20.31 9.66
N THR A 25 -12.65 -20.48 10.77
CA THR A 25 -11.86 -19.42 11.42
C THR A 25 -10.71 -18.91 10.56
N LYS A 26 -10.21 -19.71 9.61
CA LYS A 26 -9.09 -19.35 8.70
C LYS A 26 -9.55 -18.71 7.40
N VAL A 27 -10.83 -18.81 7.05
CA VAL A 27 -11.35 -18.31 5.77
C VAL A 27 -11.01 -16.83 5.54
N LYS A 28 -11.25 -15.98 6.55
CA LYS A 28 -10.93 -14.56 6.47
C LYS A 28 -9.43 -14.32 6.15
N ASN A 29 -8.55 -15.06 6.81
CA ASN A 29 -7.10 -14.92 6.59
C ASN A 29 -6.70 -15.33 5.17
N TYR A 30 -7.23 -16.43 4.64
CA TYR A 30 -6.96 -16.87 3.27
C TYR A 30 -7.42 -15.84 2.24
N VAL A 31 -8.61 -15.28 2.40
CA VAL A 31 -9.14 -14.26 1.50
C VAL A 31 -8.31 -12.97 1.57
N GLN A 32 -7.93 -12.53 2.77
CA GLN A 32 -7.08 -11.35 2.95
C GLN A 32 -5.70 -11.53 2.29
N ARG A 33 -5.05 -12.68 2.52
CA ARG A 33 -3.75 -13.00 1.88
C ARG A 33 -3.89 -12.99 0.36
N TRP A 34 -4.88 -13.69 -0.17
CA TRP A 34 -5.15 -13.72 -1.60
C TRP A 34 -5.36 -12.31 -2.16
N TYR A 35 -6.18 -11.47 -1.50
CA TYR A 35 -6.48 -10.11 -1.93
C TYR A 35 -5.21 -9.25 -2.02
N VAL A 36 -4.37 -9.29 -0.99
CA VAL A 36 -3.10 -8.55 -0.96
C VAL A 36 -2.17 -9.02 -2.08
N MET A 37 -1.96 -10.33 -2.22
CA MET A 37 -1.09 -10.89 -3.25
C MET A 37 -1.58 -10.57 -4.67
N SER A 38 -2.88 -10.74 -4.94
CA SER A 38 -3.48 -10.44 -6.24
C SER A 38 -3.42 -8.96 -6.59
N THR A 39 -3.52 -8.08 -5.60
CA THR A 39 -3.39 -6.63 -5.78
C THR A 39 -1.94 -6.25 -6.09
N LEU A 40 -0.98 -6.79 -5.34
CA LEU A 40 0.45 -6.52 -5.54
C LEU A 40 0.97 -7.05 -6.87
N THR A 41 0.52 -8.21 -7.31
CA THR A 41 0.94 -8.80 -8.60
C THR A 41 0.19 -8.23 -9.80
N GLY A 42 -0.82 -7.37 -9.58
CA GLY A 42 -1.63 -6.82 -10.67
C GLY A 42 -2.44 -7.87 -11.42
N ARG A 43 -2.83 -8.95 -10.76
CA ARG A 43 -3.37 -10.17 -11.38
C ARG A 43 -4.57 -9.94 -12.31
N TYR A 44 -5.40 -8.94 -12.03
CA TYR A 44 -6.62 -8.65 -12.80
C TYR A 44 -6.57 -7.32 -13.55
N ILE A 45 -5.37 -6.86 -13.94
CA ILE A 45 -5.24 -5.56 -14.62
C ILE A 45 -5.55 -5.64 -16.12
N SER A 46 -5.07 -6.69 -16.82
CA SER A 46 -5.12 -6.73 -18.29
C SER A 46 -6.28 -7.53 -18.87
N SER A 47 -6.65 -8.64 -18.26
CA SER A 47 -7.73 -9.54 -18.77
C SER A 47 -8.44 -10.19 -17.59
N PRO A 48 -9.24 -9.42 -16.83
CA PRO A 48 -9.77 -9.87 -15.56
C PRO A 48 -10.67 -11.11 -15.67
N GLU A 49 -11.55 -11.19 -16.67
CA GLU A 49 -12.48 -12.31 -16.82
C GLU A 49 -11.73 -13.61 -17.10
N THR A 50 -10.72 -13.56 -17.99
CA THR A 50 -9.89 -14.73 -18.33
C THR A 50 -9.07 -15.18 -17.12
N ALA A 51 -8.52 -14.24 -16.37
CA ALA A 51 -7.74 -14.53 -15.16
C ALA A 51 -8.64 -15.16 -14.07
N MET A 52 -9.85 -14.62 -13.88
CA MET A 52 -10.82 -15.15 -12.91
C MET A 52 -11.25 -16.57 -13.27
N ASP A 53 -11.57 -16.84 -14.52
CA ASP A 53 -11.96 -18.17 -15.00
C ASP A 53 -10.80 -19.17 -14.83
N HIS A 54 -9.58 -18.77 -15.15
CA HIS A 54 -8.40 -19.58 -14.89
C HIS A 54 -8.24 -19.89 -13.40
N ASP A 55 -8.42 -18.90 -12.53
CA ASP A 55 -8.27 -19.07 -11.07
C ASP A 55 -9.34 -19.99 -10.50
N LEU A 56 -10.59 -19.86 -10.95
CA LEU A 56 -11.67 -20.75 -10.53
C LEU A 56 -11.41 -22.20 -10.94
N ARG A 57 -10.89 -22.42 -12.15
CA ARG A 57 -10.48 -23.77 -12.60
C ARG A 57 -9.35 -24.32 -11.74
N ARG A 58 -8.31 -23.53 -11.48
CA ARG A 58 -7.18 -23.95 -10.63
C ARG A 58 -7.62 -24.31 -9.20
N ILE A 59 -8.52 -23.52 -8.61
CA ILE A 59 -9.08 -23.80 -7.29
C ILE A 59 -9.86 -25.12 -7.33
N LYS A 60 -10.67 -25.32 -8.36
CA LYS A 60 -11.47 -26.56 -8.50
C LYS A 60 -10.59 -27.80 -8.71
N GLU A 61 -9.49 -27.68 -9.45
CA GLU A 61 -8.59 -28.80 -9.80
C GLU A 61 -7.65 -29.16 -8.64
N LYS A 62 -7.08 -28.17 -7.96
CA LYS A 62 -5.98 -28.37 -7.00
C LYS A 62 -6.36 -28.06 -5.55
N GLY A 63 -7.50 -27.43 -5.34
CA GLY A 63 -7.89 -26.90 -4.05
C GLY A 63 -7.25 -25.55 -3.73
N ILE A 64 -7.88 -24.84 -2.80
CA ILE A 64 -7.57 -23.45 -2.47
C ILE A 64 -6.17 -23.28 -1.85
N LEU A 65 -5.73 -24.22 -1.02
CA LEU A 65 -4.45 -24.08 -0.32
C LEU A 65 -3.27 -24.17 -1.28
N ILE A 66 -3.34 -25.09 -2.26
CA ILE A 66 -2.32 -25.22 -3.30
C ILE A 66 -2.34 -23.97 -4.19
N TYR A 67 -3.52 -23.51 -4.58
CA TYR A 67 -3.68 -22.30 -5.36
C TYR A 67 -3.09 -21.06 -4.68
N LEU A 68 -3.35 -20.87 -3.37
CA LEU A 68 -2.74 -19.78 -2.61
C LEU A 68 -1.22 -19.86 -2.56
N SER A 69 -0.68 -21.06 -2.37
CA SER A 69 0.77 -21.28 -2.37
C SER A 69 1.40 -20.95 -3.73
N GLU A 70 0.75 -21.30 -4.84
CA GLU A 70 1.22 -20.95 -6.18
C GLU A 70 1.24 -19.44 -6.42
N ILE A 71 0.23 -18.70 -5.95
CA ILE A 71 0.22 -17.23 -6.04
C ILE A 71 1.35 -16.64 -5.15
N GLU A 72 1.52 -17.16 -3.95
CA GLU A 72 2.56 -16.68 -3.02
C GLU A 72 3.96 -16.84 -3.61
N GLN A 73 4.22 -17.91 -4.38
CA GLN A 73 5.49 -18.12 -5.06
C GLN A 73 5.79 -17.06 -6.13
N THR A 74 4.79 -16.34 -6.63
CA THR A 74 5.00 -15.21 -7.56
C THR A 74 5.64 -14.01 -6.86
N LEU A 75 5.51 -13.90 -5.53
CA LEU A 75 6.18 -12.90 -4.69
C LEU A 75 7.59 -13.38 -4.29
N SER A 76 8.39 -13.66 -5.31
CA SER A 76 9.77 -14.14 -5.16
C SER A 76 10.71 -13.08 -4.59
N ASP A 77 11.95 -13.47 -4.28
CA ASP A 77 13.00 -12.52 -3.88
C ASP A 77 13.24 -11.46 -4.97
N THR A 78 13.11 -11.81 -6.24
CA THR A 78 13.17 -10.85 -7.36
C THR A 78 12.06 -9.83 -7.28
N PHE A 79 10.83 -10.25 -6.96
CA PHE A 79 9.73 -9.32 -6.75
C PHE A 79 10.06 -8.33 -5.62
N TRP A 80 10.48 -8.80 -4.47
CA TRP A 80 10.71 -7.94 -3.30
C TRP A 80 11.92 -7.02 -3.44
N ASN A 81 13.03 -7.53 -4.00
CA ASN A 81 14.29 -6.79 -4.03
C ASN A 81 14.49 -5.95 -5.31
N ILE A 82 13.75 -6.24 -6.38
CA ILE A 82 13.91 -5.54 -7.66
C ILE A 82 12.60 -4.90 -8.12
N GLU A 83 11.56 -5.72 -8.35
CA GLU A 83 10.33 -5.20 -8.96
C GLU A 83 9.60 -4.21 -8.05
N LEU A 84 9.45 -4.52 -6.77
CA LEU A 84 8.81 -3.65 -5.80
C LEU A 84 9.58 -2.33 -5.65
N VAL A 85 10.91 -2.38 -5.59
CA VAL A 85 11.77 -1.19 -5.50
C VAL A 85 11.54 -0.28 -6.70
N GLN A 86 11.61 -0.83 -7.93
CA GLN A 86 11.33 -0.07 -9.16
C GLN A 86 9.92 0.51 -9.19
N LYS A 87 8.93 -0.22 -8.67
CA LYS A 87 7.54 0.27 -8.59
C LYS A 87 7.36 1.38 -7.56
N LEU A 88 8.15 1.40 -6.49
CA LEU A 88 8.15 2.47 -5.50
C LEU A 88 8.89 3.73 -5.98
N GLU A 89 9.81 3.61 -6.93
CA GLU A 89 10.50 4.74 -7.57
C GLU A 89 9.63 5.51 -8.56
N THR A 90 8.50 4.97 -8.95
CA THR A 90 7.57 5.63 -9.87
C THR A 90 6.50 6.44 -9.13
N SER A 91 5.86 7.38 -9.86
CA SER A 91 4.79 8.23 -9.34
C SER A 91 3.55 7.42 -8.96
N VAL A 92 3.26 7.25 -7.65
CA VAL A 92 2.19 6.30 -7.31
C VAL A 92 1.41 6.57 -6.03
N VAL A 93 0.76 7.74 -5.92
CA VAL A 93 -0.21 7.98 -4.83
C VAL A 93 -1.32 6.92 -4.80
N ASN A 94 -1.71 6.41 -5.97
CA ASN A 94 -2.80 5.42 -6.13
C ASN A 94 -2.30 4.00 -6.45
N SER A 95 -1.02 3.73 -6.26
CA SER A 95 -0.46 2.41 -6.51
C SER A 95 -0.64 1.48 -5.32
N PRO A 96 -0.94 0.20 -5.54
CA PRO A 96 -0.97 -0.78 -4.45
C PRO A 96 0.38 -0.92 -3.74
N TYR A 97 1.48 -0.58 -4.42
CA TYR A 97 2.84 -0.71 -3.87
C TYR A 97 3.11 0.27 -2.72
N ILE A 98 2.52 1.48 -2.73
CA ILE A 98 2.65 2.41 -1.62
C ILE A 98 2.09 1.83 -0.31
N ASN A 99 1.09 0.94 -0.40
CA ASN A 99 0.53 0.28 0.77
C ASN A 99 1.54 -0.65 1.47
N VAL A 100 2.54 -1.16 0.76
CA VAL A 100 3.64 -1.93 1.38
C VAL A 100 4.47 -1.01 2.27
N PHE A 101 4.79 0.19 1.81
CA PHE A 101 5.50 1.20 2.59
C PHE A 101 4.69 1.62 3.83
N TRP A 102 3.38 1.87 3.65
CA TRP A 102 2.50 2.19 4.77
C TRP A 102 2.40 1.05 5.79
N ALA A 103 2.26 -0.20 5.32
CA ALA A 103 2.22 -1.37 6.18
C ALA A 103 3.52 -1.57 6.96
N ALA A 104 4.68 -1.35 6.33
CA ALA A 104 5.98 -1.38 6.99
C ALA A 104 6.07 -0.30 8.08
N SER A 105 5.66 0.94 7.78
CA SER A 105 5.66 2.04 8.73
C SER A 105 4.74 1.77 9.93
N CYS A 106 3.59 1.16 9.71
CA CYS A 106 2.69 0.73 10.79
C CYS A 106 3.33 -0.37 11.65
N ARG A 107 3.93 -1.38 11.01
CA ARG A 107 4.57 -2.51 11.71
C ARG A 107 5.74 -2.05 12.58
N ASP A 108 6.53 -1.12 12.06
CA ASP A 108 7.69 -0.56 12.77
C ASP A 108 7.26 0.42 13.89
N GLY A 109 5.97 0.70 14.04
CA GLY A 109 5.43 1.58 15.07
C GLY A 109 5.89 3.02 14.94
N ARG A 110 6.18 3.48 13.71
CA ARG A 110 6.68 4.83 13.43
C ARG A 110 5.65 5.88 13.80
N ASP A 111 6.13 7.04 14.26
CA ASP A 111 5.29 8.21 14.40
C ASP A 111 5.14 8.93 13.06
N SER A 112 4.05 9.65 12.90
CA SER A 112 3.86 10.50 11.73
C SER A 112 4.85 11.65 11.73
N LEU A 113 5.41 11.95 10.58
CA LEU A 113 6.20 13.17 10.41
C LEU A 113 5.30 14.39 10.66
N PHE A 114 5.79 15.43 11.34
CA PHE A 114 5.08 16.63 11.80
C PHE A 114 4.16 16.43 13.02
N ASN A 115 3.82 15.21 13.40
CA ASN A 115 2.92 14.89 14.51
C ASN A 115 3.61 13.97 15.52
N GLU A 116 4.54 14.51 16.28
CA GLU A 116 5.26 13.76 17.32
C GLU A 116 4.28 13.11 18.30
N GLY A 117 4.47 11.81 18.57
CA GLY A 117 3.59 11.02 19.43
C GLY A 117 2.32 10.50 18.75
N SER A 118 2.05 10.88 17.50
CA SER A 118 0.94 10.34 16.72
C SER A 118 1.40 9.17 15.86
N LYS A 119 0.95 7.95 16.21
CA LYS A 119 1.32 6.75 15.46
C LYS A 119 0.75 6.77 14.05
N PHE A 120 1.59 6.40 13.10
CA PHE A 120 1.22 6.25 11.69
C PHE A 120 -0.01 5.35 11.50
N SER A 121 -0.08 4.23 12.25
CA SER A 121 -1.22 3.31 12.24
C SER A 121 -2.54 3.97 12.65
N ASN A 122 -2.51 4.92 13.58
CA ASN A 122 -3.71 5.64 14.00
C ASN A 122 -4.23 6.54 12.88
N LEU A 123 -3.35 7.26 12.21
CA LEU A 123 -3.71 8.16 11.10
C LEU A 123 -4.29 7.42 9.91
N ILE A 124 -3.74 6.25 9.56
CA ILE A 124 -4.33 5.40 8.51
C ILE A 124 -5.74 4.94 8.91
N THR A 125 -5.95 4.55 10.17
CA THR A 125 -7.25 4.07 10.65
C THR A 125 -8.29 5.19 10.71
N THR A 126 -7.88 6.40 11.05
CA THR A 126 -8.76 7.58 11.11
C THR A 126 -8.89 8.33 9.78
N MET A 127 -8.39 7.75 8.69
CA MET A 127 -8.42 8.35 7.35
C MET A 127 -7.77 9.74 7.30
N GLY A 128 -6.56 9.85 7.85
CA GLY A 128 -5.73 11.05 7.69
C GLY A 128 -5.40 11.34 6.22
N ASP A 129 -4.84 12.49 5.98
CA ASP A 129 -4.51 12.95 4.62
C ASP A 129 -3.10 12.50 4.21
N VAL A 130 -2.96 12.05 2.97
CA VAL A 130 -1.64 11.86 2.34
C VAL A 130 -1.07 13.22 1.95
N HIS A 131 0.05 13.57 2.51
CA HIS A 131 0.71 14.87 2.33
C HIS A 131 2.07 14.71 1.65
N HIS A 132 2.43 15.67 0.80
CA HIS A 132 3.79 15.77 0.25
C HIS A 132 4.70 16.45 1.27
N ILE A 133 5.78 15.78 1.68
CA ILE A 133 6.78 16.34 2.60
C ILE A 133 7.38 17.62 2.02
N PHE A 134 7.75 17.60 0.74
CA PHE A 134 8.02 18.79 -0.06
C PHE A 134 6.76 19.15 -0.85
N PRO A 135 6.05 20.24 -0.53
CA PRO A 135 4.75 20.52 -1.13
C PRO A 135 4.79 20.54 -2.65
N LYS A 136 3.81 19.86 -3.27
CA LYS A 136 3.71 19.75 -4.73
C LYS A 136 3.80 21.11 -5.43
N GLN A 137 3.07 22.12 -4.93
CA GLN A 137 3.05 23.43 -5.55
C GLN A 137 4.41 24.13 -5.45
N TYR A 138 5.05 24.04 -4.29
CA TYR A 138 6.42 24.55 -4.11
C TYR A 138 7.40 23.95 -5.12
N LEU A 139 7.37 22.61 -5.32
CA LEU A 139 8.24 21.94 -6.28
C LEU A 139 7.96 22.37 -7.72
N ILE A 140 6.69 22.53 -8.11
CA ILE A 140 6.29 23.01 -9.44
C ILE A 140 6.78 24.44 -9.67
N ASP A 141 6.62 25.33 -8.70
CA ASP A 141 7.04 26.73 -8.78
C ASP A 141 8.56 26.86 -8.89
N ASN A 142 9.31 25.89 -8.31
CA ASN A 142 10.76 25.77 -8.42
C ASN A 142 11.23 24.91 -9.60
N GLY A 143 10.38 24.69 -10.63
CA GLY A 143 10.75 24.06 -11.89
C GLY A 143 10.62 22.54 -11.94
N ILE A 144 10.24 21.86 -10.86
CA ILE A 144 10.04 20.41 -10.83
C ILE A 144 8.58 20.09 -11.22
N LYS A 145 8.32 20.08 -12.55
CA LYS A 145 6.98 19.87 -13.11
C LYS A 145 6.64 18.40 -13.37
N ASP A 146 7.62 17.53 -13.38
CA ASP A 146 7.46 16.11 -13.65
C ASP A 146 6.83 15.41 -12.46
N LYS A 147 5.64 14.79 -12.67
CA LYS A 147 4.91 14.03 -11.65
C LYS A 147 5.73 12.88 -11.09
N ALA A 148 6.56 12.23 -11.88
CA ALA A 148 7.40 11.13 -11.41
C ALA A 148 8.41 11.59 -10.36
N LYS A 149 8.81 12.87 -10.37
CA LYS A 149 9.78 13.42 -9.43
C LYS A 149 9.17 13.87 -8.11
N TYR A 150 7.97 14.47 -8.13
CA TYR A 150 7.37 14.97 -6.88
C TYR A 150 6.40 13.97 -6.21
N ASN A 151 5.89 12.97 -6.94
CA ASN A 151 5.02 11.94 -6.41
C ASN A 151 5.77 10.65 -6.02
N GLN A 152 6.99 10.75 -5.57
CA GLN A 152 7.75 9.60 -5.07
C GLN A 152 7.33 9.21 -3.66
N VAL A 153 7.43 7.92 -3.32
CA VAL A 153 7.09 7.40 -1.99
C VAL A 153 7.83 8.14 -0.88
N ALA A 154 9.10 8.51 -1.11
CA ALA A 154 9.92 9.26 -0.17
C ALA A 154 9.41 10.68 0.11
N ASN A 155 8.54 11.22 -0.75
CA ASN A 155 7.94 12.54 -0.57
C ASN A 155 6.53 12.48 0.04
N PHE A 156 6.09 11.32 0.55
CA PHE A 156 4.77 11.17 1.15
C PHE A 156 4.83 10.85 2.64
N THR A 157 3.91 11.47 3.39
CA THR A 157 3.60 11.12 4.77
C THR A 157 2.10 11.16 4.99
N TYR A 158 1.63 10.59 6.11
CA TYR A 158 0.25 10.75 6.56
C TYR A 158 0.19 11.83 7.64
N LEU A 159 -0.74 12.78 7.51
CA LEU A 159 -1.01 13.82 8.51
C LEU A 159 -2.48 13.78 8.92
N ASP A 160 -2.77 14.30 10.12
CA ASP A 160 -4.13 14.72 10.40
C ASP A 160 -4.49 15.97 9.59
N THR A 161 -5.77 16.18 9.35
CA THR A 161 -6.26 17.29 8.53
C THR A 161 -5.85 18.67 9.06
N PRO A 162 -5.91 18.97 10.37
CA PRO A 162 -5.42 20.24 10.90
C PRO A 162 -3.94 20.50 10.58
N THR A 163 -3.08 19.52 10.78
CA THR A 163 -1.63 19.66 10.49
C THR A 163 -1.38 19.81 9.00
N ASN A 164 -2.08 19.04 8.15
CA ASN A 164 -2.01 19.16 6.70
C ASN A 164 -2.36 20.58 6.23
N ILE A 165 -3.41 21.17 6.77
CA ILE A 165 -3.82 22.55 6.46
C ILE A 165 -2.77 23.55 6.96
N ALA A 166 -2.20 23.36 8.15
CA ALA A 166 -1.20 24.24 8.74
C ALA A 166 0.13 24.25 7.97
N VAL A 167 0.56 23.10 7.44
CA VAL A 167 1.77 23.01 6.60
C VAL A 167 1.50 23.61 5.22
N GLY A 168 0.36 23.29 4.62
CA GLY A 168 -0.11 23.87 3.36
C GLY A 168 0.89 23.77 2.22
N LYS A 169 1.25 24.92 1.63
CA LYS A 169 2.21 25.07 0.52
C LYS A 169 3.50 25.79 0.91
N ASP A 170 3.75 25.96 2.18
CA ASP A 170 4.90 26.68 2.69
C ASP A 170 6.23 26.09 2.19
N GLU A 171 7.25 26.92 2.14
CA GLU A 171 8.60 26.45 1.82
C GLU A 171 9.08 25.45 2.88
N PRO A 172 9.78 24.37 2.46
CA PRO A 172 10.36 23.43 3.40
C PRO A 172 11.21 24.08 4.48
N SER A 173 11.93 25.18 4.19
CA SER A 173 12.72 25.96 5.11
C SER A 173 11.93 26.48 6.33
N VAL A 174 10.63 26.73 6.17
CA VAL A 174 9.76 27.26 7.24
C VAL A 174 9.44 26.19 8.30
N TYR A 175 9.22 24.96 7.91
CA TYR A 175 8.84 23.87 8.83
C TYR A 175 9.92 22.83 9.06
N PHE A 176 10.99 22.81 8.23
CA PHE A 176 11.99 21.73 8.27
C PHE A 176 12.78 21.68 9.58
N SER A 177 12.96 22.81 10.27
CA SER A 177 13.61 22.81 11.58
C SER A 177 12.84 21.99 12.64
N LYS A 178 11.50 22.04 12.59
CA LYS A 178 10.64 21.25 13.48
C LYS A 178 10.71 19.77 13.14
N VAL A 179 10.66 19.45 11.84
CA VAL A 179 10.75 18.08 11.32
C VAL A 179 12.13 17.49 11.58
N TRP A 180 13.19 18.29 11.46
CA TRP A 180 14.57 17.83 11.68
C TRP A 180 14.79 17.31 13.10
N ASN A 181 14.30 18.03 14.10
CA ASN A 181 14.36 17.58 15.48
C ASN A 181 13.60 16.25 15.70
N GLN A 182 12.44 16.11 15.08
CA GLN A 182 11.68 14.86 15.12
C GLN A 182 12.44 13.71 14.46
N LEU A 183 13.05 13.93 13.30
CA LEU A 183 13.83 12.92 12.58
C LEU A 183 15.03 12.43 13.42
N ILE A 184 15.77 13.34 14.05
CA ILE A 184 16.91 12.99 14.91
C ILE A 184 16.44 12.20 16.14
N ASN A 185 15.39 12.66 16.82
CA ASN A 185 14.91 12.03 18.06
C ASN A 185 14.31 10.64 17.84
N GLN A 186 13.83 10.35 16.66
CA GLN A 186 13.20 9.05 16.33
C GLN A 186 14.10 8.11 15.55
N ASN A 187 15.39 8.43 15.39
CA ASN A 187 16.34 7.62 14.59
C ASN A 187 15.86 7.33 13.16
N TYR A 188 15.24 8.28 12.49
CA TYR A 188 14.87 8.17 11.07
C TYR A 188 16.08 8.43 10.13
N VAL A 189 17.24 8.70 10.67
CA VAL A 189 18.49 8.96 9.93
C VAL A 189 19.43 7.77 10.11
#